data_431150503907e12865e49ae2bd99050c
#
_entry.id   431150503907e12865e49ae2bd99050c
#
_cell.length_a   1.000
_cell.length_b   1.000
_cell.length_c   1.000
_cell.angle_alpha   90.00
_cell.angle_beta   90.00
_cell.angle_gamma   90.00
#
_symmetry.space_group_name_H-M   'P 1'
#
loop_
_entity.id
_entity.type
_entity.pdbx_description
1 polymer ?
#
loop_
_entity_poly.entity_id
_entity_poly.type
_entity_poly.pdbx_seq_one_letter_code
_entity_poly.pdbx_strand_id
1 'polypeptide(L)'
;MIEEEKIDENELEEDKFIQKIEKLNDFQDEHKYLFRVCLLGDAGVGKTSLLTRFCDNYFFENYNNTIGIDFRVATLKYDNIISKIHIWDTAGQERFRSLSLNYINNSHGFIFIYDITSSLSFEKVEKWISLALQKNNHTVANFLVGNKSDLEQERKVSKSKAEDFAKKNKLFFLEASAKNHINVEKLFYYFLYKMVEFYKTNEYIEDANMKLTTEKTEEIPTERESEKSCFC
;
A
#
# COMPACT_ATOMS: atom_id res chain seq x y z
N MET A 1 4.26 41.86 -0.04
CA MET A 1 3.75 41.19 1.17
C MET A 1 3.85 39.72 0.87
N ILE A 2 4.73 39.03 1.58
CA ILE A 2 4.90 37.58 1.48
C ILE A 2 3.77 37.03 2.34
N GLU A 3 2.78 36.38 1.73
CA GLU A 3 1.78 35.60 2.47
C GLU A 3 2.55 34.48 3.19
N GLU A 4 2.60 34.54 4.52
CA GLU A 4 3.04 33.42 5.34
C GLU A 4 2.03 32.28 5.13
N GLU A 5 2.42 31.26 4.38
CA GLU A 5 1.68 30.01 4.31
C GLU A 5 1.54 29.49 5.75
N LYS A 6 0.32 29.47 6.25
CA LYS A 6 0.02 28.80 7.52
C LYS A 6 0.26 27.30 7.32
N ILE A 7 1.41 26.85 7.81
CA ILE A 7 1.71 25.42 7.91
C ILE A 7 0.63 24.82 8.81
N ASP A 8 -0.12 23.86 8.28
CA ASP A 8 -1.16 23.16 9.03
C ASP A 8 -0.49 22.38 10.17
N GLU A 9 -0.93 22.60 11.42
CA GLU A 9 -0.37 21.92 12.61
C GLU A 9 -0.40 20.38 12.45
N ASN A 10 -1.34 19.86 11.70
CA ASN A 10 -1.43 18.44 11.35
C ASN A 10 -0.26 17.98 10.45
N GLU A 11 0.19 18.80 9.50
CA GLU A 11 1.34 18.51 8.64
C GLU A 11 2.65 18.44 9.45
N LEU A 12 2.80 19.31 10.44
CA LEU A 12 3.96 19.31 11.36
C LEU A 12 4.00 18.07 12.27
N GLU A 13 2.85 17.58 12.70
CA GLU A 13 2.78 16.33 13.44
C GLU A 13 3.08 15.13 12.55
N GLU A 14 2.56 15.09 11.34
CA GLU A 14 2.81 14.03 10.36
C GLU A 14 4.31 13.88 10.05
N ASP A 15 5.03 14.94 9.87
CA ASP A 15 6.47 14.88 9.58
C ASP A 15 7.30 14.38 10.78
N LYS A 16 6.84 14.59 12.01
CA LYS A 16 7.53 14.11 13.21
C LYS A 16 7.54 12.60 13.37
N PHE A 17 6.48 11.89 12.91
CA PHE A 17 6.54 10.42 13.04
C PHE A 17 7.21 9.77 11.85
N ILE A 18 7.22 10.40 10.67
CA ILE A 18 7.99 9.90 9.54
C ILE A 18 9.47 9.81 9.88
N GLN A 19 10.00 10.79 10.64
CA GLN A 19 11.38 10.79 11.12
C GLN A 19 11.71 9.65 12.11
N LYS A 20 10.68 9.02 12.70
CA LYS A 20 10.84 7.88 13.61
C LYS A 20 10.74 6.53 12.90
N ILE A 21 10.51 6.52 11.61
CA ILE A 21 10.38 5.29 10.83
C ILE A 21 11.70 4.98 10.16
N GLU A 22 12.18 3.76 10.37
CA GLU A 22 13.40 3.22 9.80
C GLU A 22 13.04 2.04 8.88
N LYS A 23 13.59 2.05 7.66
CA LYS A 23 13.49 0.90 6.76
C LYS A 23 14.62 -0.07 7.10
N LEU A 24 14.25 -1.29 7.45
CA LEU A 24 15.18 -2.36 7.81
C LEU A 24 15.44 -3.27 6.60
N ASN A 25 16.50 -4.09 6.70
CA ASN A 25 16.75 -5.14 5.72
C ASN A 25 15.70 -6.25 5.84
N ASP A 26 15.30 -6.82 4.70
CA ASP A 26 14.21 -7.81 4.61
C ASP A 26 14.49 -9.15 5.30
N PHE A 27 15.72 -9.37 5.77
CA PHE A 27 16.16 -10.60 6.47
C PHE A 27 15.75 -10.66 7.95
N GLN A 28 15.04 -9.65 8.46
CA GLN A 28 14.61 -9.66 9.86
C GLN A 28 13.32 -10.47 10.00
N ASP A 29 13.42 -11.67 10.57
CA ASP A 29 12.28 -12.60 10.69
C ASP A 29 11.32 -12.19 11.81
N GLU A 30 11.79 -11.57 12.89
CA GLU A 30 10.96 -11.14 14.00
C GLU A 30 10.22 -9.84 13.66
N HIS A 31 8.89 -9.90 13.64
CA HIS A 31 8.03 -8.74 13.46
C HIS A 31 6.78 -8.87 14.34
N LYS A 32 6.30 -7.75 14.86
CA LYS A 32 5.07 -7.70 15.67
C LYS A 32 3.82 -7.76 14.79
N TYR A 33 3.85 -7.03 13.66
CA TYR A 33 2.69 -6.93 12.75
C TYR A 33 3.08 -7.27 11.32
N LEU A 34 2.10 -7.82 10.60
CA LEU A 34 2.16 -8.04 9.17
C LEU A 34 0.96 -7.33 8.53
N PHE A 35 1.22 -6.27 7.77
CA PHE A 35 0.20 -5.51 7.06
C PHE A 35 0.19 -5.85 5.58
N ARG A 36 -0.98 -5.80 4.97
CA ARG A 36 -1.16 -6.03 3.54
C ARG A 36 -1.77 -4.78 2.91
N VAL A 37 -1.15 -4.27 1.87
CA VAL A 37 -1.63 -3.13 1.11
C VAL A 37 -1.71 -3.48 -0.37
N CYS A 38 -2.76 -3.05 -1.04
CA CYS A 38 -2.94 -3.26 -2.47
C CYS A 38 -2.89 -1.91 -3.20
N LEU A 39 -2.05 -1.83 -4.24
CA LEU A 39 -1.95 -0.67 -5.12
C LEU A 39 -2.99 -0.81 -6.22
N LEU A 40 -3.89 0.15 -6.33
CA LEU A 40 -5.01 0.14 -7.28
C LEU A 40 -4.99 1.42 -8.15
N GLY A 41 -5.36 1.28 -9.40
CA GLY A 41 -5.39 2.38 -10.37
C GLY A 41 -5.18 1.88 -11.79
N ASP A 42 -5.41 2.75 -12.76
CA ASP A 42 -5.32 2.43 -14.18
C ASP A 42 -3.90 2.01 -14.63
N ALA A 43 -3.81 1.45 -15.82
CA ALA A 43 -2.51 1.18 -16.45
C ALA A 43 -1.76 2.52 -16.69
N GLY A 44 -0.44 2.50 -16.47
CA GLY A 44 0.42 3.65 -16.75
C GLY A 44 0.42 4.77 -15.70
N VAL A 45 -0.38 4.68 -14.61
CA VAL A 45 -0.37 5.69 -13.54
C VAL A 45 0.89 5.62 -12.66
N GLY A 46 1.68 4.54 -12.76
CA GLY A 46 2.97 4.40 -12.08
C GLY A 46 2.93 3.66 -10.75
N LYS A 47 1.98 2.72 -10.55
CA LYS A 47 1.93 1.84 -9.36
C LYS A 47 3.25 1.10 -9.14
N THR A 48 3.67 0.35 -10.15
CA THR A 48 4.94 -0.38 -10.18
C THR A 48 6.14 0.55 -9.98
N SER A 49 6.12 1.73 -10.59
CA SER A 49 7.22 2.70 -10.46
C SER A 49 7.35 3.22 -9.02
N LEU A 50 6.22 3.51 -8.33
CA LEU A 50 6.22 3.90 -6.92
C LEU A 50 6.76 2.76 -6.05
N LEU A 51 6.32 1.53 -6.30
CA LEU A 51 6.77 0.36 -5.55
C LEU A 51 8.27 0.09 -5.75
N THR A 52 8.74 0.08 -7.00
CA THR A 52 10.16 -0.11 -7.31
C THR A 52 11.02 1.01 -6.73
N ARG A 53 10.55 2.27 -6.79
CA ARG A 53 11.25 3.39 -6.17
C ARG A 53 11.34 3.22 -4.65
N PHE A 54 10.27 2.79 -4.00
CA PHE A 54 10.26 2.55 -2.56
C PHE A 54 11.14 1.37 -2.15
N CYS A 55 11.02 0.22 -2.82
CA CYS A 55 11.74 -0.99 -2.43
C CYS A 55 13.21 -0.95 -2.85
N ASP A 56 13.48 -0.60 -4.09
CA ASP A 56 14.80 -0.76 -4.74
C ASP A 56 15.53 0.57 -4.96
N ASN A 57 14.91 1.71 -4.60
CA ASN A 57 15.39 3.07 -4.90
C ASN A 57 15.72 3.27 -6.39
N TYR A 58 14.96 2.64 -7.27
CA TYR A 58 15.18 2.65 -8.71
C TYR A 58 13.95 3.12 -9.48
N PHE A 59 14.17 3.74 -10.66
CA PHE A 59 13.12 4.17 -11.58
C PHE A 59 13.48 3.79 -13.00
N PHE A 60 12.57 3.09 -13.69
CA PHE A 60 12.71 2.74 -15.10
C PHE A 60 12.06 3.80 -15.97
N GLU A 61 12.79 4.42 -16.90
CA GLU A 61 12.21 5.37 -17.85
C GLU A 61 11.34 4.67 -18.89
N ASN A 62 11.73 3.46 -19.29
CA ASN A 62 10.96 2.66 -20.24
C ASN A 62 9.89 1.86 -19.51
N TYR A 63 8.65 2.31 -19.64
CA TYR A 63 7.50 1.64 -19.03
C TYR A 63 7.10 0.39 -19.82
N ASN A 64 7.14 -0.75 -19.16
CA ASN A 64 6.49 -1.97 -19.61
C ASN A 64 5.23 -2.20 -18.78
N ASN A 65 4.12 -2.56 -19.46
CA ASN A 65 2.87 -2.88 -18.75
C ASN A 65 3.11 -4.06 -17.79
N THR A 66 2.70 -3.89 -16.54
CA THR A 66 2.70 -5.00 -15.58
C THR A 66 1.77 -6.10 -16.07
N ILE A 67 2.30 -7.32 -16.18
CA ILE A 67 1.53 -8.51 -16.55
C ILE A 67 1.27 -9.30 -15.26
N GLY A 68 0.01 -9.39 -14.85
CA GLY A 68 -0.38 -10.11 -13.64
C GLY A 68 -0.29 -9.25 -12.37
N ILE A 69 0.30 -9.79 -11.33
CA ILE A 69 0.46 -9.16 -10.01
C ILE A 69 1.90 -9.35 -9.59
N ASP A 70 2.54 -8.28 -9.14
CA ASP A 70 3.83 -8.33 -8.48
C ASP A 70 3.64 -8.18 -6.97
N PHE A 71 4.59 -8.70 -6.21
CA PHE A 71 4.56 -8.73 -4.75
C PHE A 71 5.90 -8.33 -4.18
N ARG A 72 5.88 -7.37 -3.27
CA ARG A 72 7.07 -6.94 -2.54
C ARG A 72 6.82 -6.93 -1.05
N VAL A 73 7.88 -7.15 -0.29
CA VAL A 73 7.88 -7.03 1.16
C VAL A 73 8.78 -5.88 1.56
N ALA A 74 8.35 -5.07 2.50
CA ALA A 74 9.18 -4.08 3.14
C ALA A 74 9.10 -4.26 4.64
N THR A 75 10.26 -4.28 5.31
CA THR A 75 10.37 -4.33 6.77
C THR A 75 10.64 -2.94 7.29
N LEU A 76 9.73 -2.43 8.11
CA LEU A 76 9.81 -1.09 8.67
C LEU A 76 9.73 -1.15 10.20
N LYS A 77 10.45 -0.25 10.84
CA LYS A 77 10.41 -0.06 12.29
C LYS A 77 9.84 1.32 12.60
N TYR A 78 8.82 1.36 13.42
CA TYR A 78 8.25 2.58 13.98
C TYR A 78 8.27 2.50 15.51
N ASP A 79 8.92 3.45 16.16
CA ASP A 79 9.33 3.35 17.57
C ASP A 79 10.13 2.05 17.80
N ASN A 80 9.63 1.15 18.65
CA ASN A 80 10.22 -0.18 18.89
C ASN A 80 9.43 -1.32 18.24
N ILE A 81 8.50 -0.99 17.33
CA ILE A 81 7.63 -1.97 16.67
C ILE A 81 8.16 -2.23 15.27
N ILE A 82 8.58 -3.46 15.04
CA ILE A 82 8.96 -3.95 13.71
C ILE A 82 7.69 -4.51 13.05
N SER A 83 7.45 -4.08 11.82
CA SER A 83 6.30 -4.51 11.01
C SER A 83 6.76 -4.88 9.61
N LYS A 84 6.18 -5.93 9.04
CA LYS A 84 6.30 -6.26 7.62
C LYS A 84 5.10 -5.71 6.86
N ILE A 85 5.35 -5.07 5.73
CA ILE A 85 4.31 -4.64 4.80
C ILE A 85 4.42 -5.49 3.54
N HIS A 86 3.37 -6.25 3.28
CA HIS A 86 3.18 -6.96 2.02
C HIS A 86 2.46 -6.05 1.03
N ILE A 87 3.14 -5.68 -0.04
CA ILE A 87 2.66 -4.71 -1.03
C ILE A 87 2.34 -5.47 -2.32
N TRP A 88 1.06 -5.44 -2.71
CA TRP A 88 0.58 -6.06 -3.93
C TRP A 88 0.45 -5.01 -5.03
N ASP A 89 1.30 -5.10 -6.06
CA ASP A 89 1.19 -4.29 -7.27
C ASP A 89 0.29 -4.98 -8.27
N THR A 90 -0.82 -4.38 -8.60
CA THR A 90 -1.80 -4.98 -9.52
C THR A 90 -1.65 -4.40 -10.93
N ALA A 91 -1.80 -5.25 -11.94
CA ALA A 91 -1.95 -4.78 -13.31
C ALA A 91 -3.15 -3.82 -13.43
N GLY A 92 -2.93 -2.63 -13.95
CA GLY A 92 -3.98 -1.61 -14.11
C GLY A 92 -4.95 -1.88 -15.26
N GLN A 93 -4.79 -3.01 -15.97
CA GLN A 93 -5.68 -3.37 -17.08
C GLN A 93 -6.90 -4.12 -16.55
N GLU A 94 -8.07 -3.76 -17.07
CA GLU A 94 -9.35 -4.37 -16.73
C GLU A 94 -9.41 -5.89 -16.95
N ARG A 95 -8.58 -6.42 -17.85
CA ARG A 95 -8.46 -7.86 -18.14
C ARG A 95 -7.96 -8.68 -16.95
N PHE A 96 -7.23 -8.05 -16.03
CA PHE A 96 -6.63 -8.71 -14.87
C PHE A 96 -7.36 -8.42 -13.56
N ARG A 97 -8.54 -7.76 -13.63
CA ARG A 97 -9.33 -7.44 -12.41
C ARG A 97 -9.68 -8.66 -11.58
N SER A 98 -10.00 -9.77 -12.21
CA SER A 98 -10.35 -11.01 -11.49
C SER A 98 -9.20 -11.56 -10.64
N LEU A 99 -7.96 -11.38 -11.08
CA LEU A 99 -6.78 -11.77 -10.31
C LEU A 99 -6.59 -10.87 -9.08
N SER A 100 -6.89 -9.59 -9.21
CA SER A 100 -6.74 -8.61 -8.12
C SER A 100 -7.74 -8.85 -6.97
N LEU A 101 -8.88 -9.48 -7.23
CA LEU A 101 -9.95 -9.62 -6.23
C LEU A 101 -9.53 -10.44 -5.00
N ASN A 102 -8.71 -11.47 -5.17
CA ASN A 102 -8.26 -12.31 -4.05
C ASN A 102 -7.34 -11.52 -3.08
N TYR A 103 -6.57 -10.56 -3.61
CA TYR A 103 -5.64 -9.75 -2.81
C TYR A 103 -6.36 -8.58 -2.14
N ILE A 104 -7.40 -8.05 -2.77
CA ILE A 104 -8.28 -7.02 -2.20
C ILE A 104 -8.94 -7.52 -0.91
N ASN A 105 -9.46 -8.76 -0.90
CA ASN A 105 -10.18 -9.32 0.25
C ASN A 105 -9.35 -9.38 1.54
N ASN A 106 -8.03 -9.56 1.42
CA ASN A 106 -7.13 -9.74 2.56
C ASN A 106 -6.26 -8.50 2.83
N SER A 107 -6.55 -7.36 2.20
CA SER A 107 -5.79 -6.13 2.41
C SER A 107 -6.27 -5.38 3.65
N HIS A 108 -5.33 -4.80 4.40
CA HIS A 108 -5.59 -3.92 5.53
C HIS A 108 -5.83 -2.46 5.09
N GLY A 109 -5.42 -2.14 3.86
CA GLY A 109 -5.65 -0.83 3.25
C GLY A 109 -5.37 -0.82 1.76
N PHE A 110 -5.79 0.27 1.12
CA PHE A 110 -5.63 0.49 -0.32
C PHE A 110 -4.90 1.79 -0.60
N ILE A 111 -4.08 1.77 -1.64
CA ILE A 111 -3.47 2.96 -2.22
C ILE A 111 -4.03 3.12 -3.64
N PHE A 112 -4.95 4.08 -3.81
CA PHE A 112 -5.54 4.42 -5.10
C PHE A 112 -4.65 5.45 -5.80
N ILE A 113 -4.13 5.11 -6.97
CA ILE A 113 -3.13 5.91 -7.67
C ILE A 113 -3.71 6.40 -8.99
N TYR A 114 -3.57 7.70 -9.25
CA TYR A 114 -3.85 8.33 -10.52
C TYR A 114 -2.63 9.12 -11.00
N ASP A 115 -2.62 9.50 -12.27
CA ASP A 115 -1.63 10.36 -12.91
C ASP A 115 -2.15 11.79 -12.97
N ILE A 116 -1.45 12.76 -12.39
CA ILE A 116 -1.88 14.17 -12.36
C ILE A 116 -2.08 14.76 -13.75
N THR A 117 -1.45 14.18 -14.78
CA THR A 117 -1.56 14.60 -16.18
C THR A 117 -2.74 13.96 -16.92
N SER A 118 -3.49 13.05 -16.25
CA SER A 118 -4.57 12.29 -16.87
C SER A 118 -5.88 12.41 -16.11
N SER A 119 -6.80 13.30 -16.57
CA SER A 119 -8.15 13.41 -16.01
C SER A 119 -8.90 12.07 -16.03
N LEU A 120 -8.71 11.27 -17.10
CA LEU A 120 -9.35 9.96 -17.23
C LEU A 120 -8.91 8.98 -16.13
N SER A 121 -7.63 8.97 -15.77
CA SER A 121 -7.13 8.11 -14.70
C SER A 121 -7.74 8.52 -13.34
N PHE A 122 -7.92 9.81 -13.10
CA PHE A 122 -8.56 10.32 -11.90
C PHE A 122 -10.06 9.99 -11.84
N GLU A 123 -10.80 10.15 -12.94
CA GLU A 123 -12.22 9.80 -13.02
C GLU A 123 -12.47 8.30 -12.73
N LYS A 124 -11.55 7.45 -13.12
CA LYS A 124 -11.64 6.00 -12.88
C LYS A 124 -11.31 5.60 -11.43
N VAL A 125 -10.72 6.49 -10.62
CA VAL A 125 -10.45 6.20 -9.21
C VAL A 125 -11.73 5.79 -8.47
N GLU A 126 -12.86 6.44 -8.76
CA GLU A 126 -14.14 6.11 -8.12
C GLU A 126 -14.56 4.65 -8.36
N LYS A 127 -14.28 4.12 -9.56
CA LYS A 127 -14.53 2.72 -9.90
C LYS A 127 -13.62 1.77 -9.12
N TRP A 128 -12.35 2.15 -8.92
CA TRP A 128 -11.41 1.38 -8.12
C TRP A 128 -11.80 1.36 -6.65
N ILE A 129 -12.22 2.51 -6.09
CA ILE A 129 -12.73 2.59 -4.71
C ILE A 129 -13.96 1.70 -4.55
N SER A 130 -14.95 1.83 -5.45
CA SER A 130 -16.18 1.02 -5.40
C SER A 130 -15.88 -0.47 -5.45
N LEU A 131 -14.98 -0.90 -6.33
CA LEU A 131 -14.56 -2.29 -6.46
C LEU A 131 -13.89 -2.80 -5.17
N ALA A 132 -12.97 -2.01 -4.63
CA ALA A 132 -12.20 -2.38 -3.44
C ALA A 132 -13.11 -2.48 -2.21
N LEU A 133 -13.93 -1.45 -1.95
CA LEU A 133 -14.79 -1.40 -0.77
C LEU A 133 -15.97 -2.38 -0.85
N GLN A 134 -16.44 -2.73 -2.05
CA GLN A 134 -17.43 -3.80 -2.23
C GLN A 134 -16.91 -5.17 -1.80
N LYS A 135 -15.61 -5.38 -1.96
CA LYS A 135 -14.95 -6.65 -1.63
C LYS A 135 -14.40 -6.68 -0.22
N ASN A 136 -13.92 -5.55 0.27
CA ASN A 136 -13.34 -5.43 1.60
C ASN A 136 -13.63 -4.03 2.16
N ASN A 137 -14.60 -3.94 3.05
CA ASN A 137 -15.02 -2.70 3.72
C ASN A 137 -14.40 -2.53 5.11
N HIS A 138 -13.53 -3.45 5.53
CA HIS A 138 -12.88 -3.45 6.86
C HIS A 138 -11.45 -2.87 6.84
N THR A 139 -11.12 -2.11 5.80
CA THR A 139 -9.79 -1.51 5.68
C THR A 139 -9.59 -0.38 6.68
N VAL A 140 -8.39 -0.32 7.24
CA VAL A 140 -7.99 0.66 8.27
C VAL A 140 -7.56 1.98 7.66
N ALA A 141 -6.74 1.95 6.60
CA ALA A 141 -6.23 3.15 5.98
C ALA A 141 -6.27 3.05 4.45
N ASN A 142 -6.89 4.04 3.84
CA ASN A 142 -7.00 4.14 2.40
C ASN A 142 -6.42 5.49 1.94
N PHE A 143 -5.60 5.44 0.88
CA PHE A 143 -4.88 6.60 0.36
C PHE A 143 -5.29 6.90 -1.08
N LEU A 144 -5.36 8.18 -1.42
CA LEU A 144 -5.39 8.69 -2.78
C LEU A 144 -4.05 9.33 -3.11
N VAL A 145 -3.40 8.88 -4.17
CA VAL A 145 -2.08 9.36 -4.58
C VAL A 145 -2.11 9.92 -5.98
N GLY A 146 -1.82 11.21 -6.12
CA GLY A 146 -1.54 11.84 -7.42
C GLY A 146 -0.08 11.63 -7.77
N ASN A 147 0.20 10.67 -8.64
CA ASN A 147 1.58 10.39 -9.06
C ASN A 147 2.00 11.25 -10.26
N LYS A 148 3.30 11.29 -10.54
CA LYS A 148 3.97 12.09 -11.56
C LYS A 148 3.91 13.60 -11.29
N SER A 149 4.02 14.00 -10.01
CA SER A 149 4.05 15.41 -9.62
C SER A 149 5.22 16.20 -10.23
N ASP A 150 6.22 15.52 -10.78
CA ASP A 150 7.29 16.10 -11.59
C ASP A 150 6.82 16.69 -12.92
N LEU A 151 5.64 16.27 -13.42
CA LEU A 151 5.05 16.75 -14.68
C LEU A 151 4.04 17.89 -14.45
N GLU A 152 4.35 18.84 -13.57
CA GLU A 152 3.48 19.96 -13.19
C GLU A 152 2.97 20.77 -14.38
N GLN A 153 3.81 20.96 -15.41
CA GLN A 153 3.46 21.70 -16.63
C GLN A 153 2.38 20.99 -17.47
N GLU A 154 2.21 19.69 -17.28
CA GLU A 154 1.25 18.87 -18.01
C GLU A 154 0.02 18.55 -17.16
N ARG A 155 -0.08 19.11 -15.96
CA ARG A 155 -1.15 18.85 -14.99
C ARG A 155 -2.54 19.07 -15.59
N LYS A 156 -3.43 18.10 -15.43
CA LYS A 156 -4.86 18.16 -15.80
C LYS A 156 -5.78 17.98 -14.61
N VAL A 157 -5.27 17.51 -13.48
CA VAL A 157 -6.02 17.35 -12.24
C VAL A 157 -5.44 18.31 -11.21
N SER A 158 -6.21 19.32 -10.80
CA SER A 158 -5.74 20.25 -9.77
C SER A 158 -5.66 19.56 -8.41
N LYS A 159 -4.69 19.97 -7.61
CA LYS A 159 -4.46 19.44 -6.25
C LYS A 159 -5.73 19.62 -5.39
N SER A 160 -6.35 20.82 -5.43
CA SER A 160 -7.59 21.11 -4.68
C SER A 160 -8.72 20.14 -5.05
N LYS A 161 -8.93 19.85 -6.36
CA LYS A 161 -9.95 18.89 -6.80
C LYS A 161 -9.72 17.49 -6.22
N ALA A 162 -8.44 17.06 -6.16
CA ALA A 162 -8.08 15.76 -5.63
C ALA A 162 -8.23 15.72 -4.10
N GLU A 163 -7.87 16.79 -3.39
CA GLU A 163 -8.08 16.95 -1.95
C GLU A 163 -9.55 16.88 -1.57
N ASP A 164 -10.41 17.60 -2.29
CA ASP A 164 -11.86 17.59 -2.07
C ASP A 164 -12.45 16.19 -2.31
N PHE A 165 -11.99 15.52 -3.36
CA PHE A 165 -12.37 14.14 -3.66
C PHE A 165 -11.92 13.17 -2.53
N ALA A 166 -10.70 13.31 -2.06
CA ALA A 166 -10.16 12.49 -0.97
C ALA A 166 -10.96 12.70 0.33
N LYS A 167 -11.22 13.94 0.72
CA LYS A 167 -12.06 14.30 1.89
C LYS A 167 -13.44 13.68 1.79
N LYS A 168 -14.09 13.81 0.64
CA LYS A 168 -15.43 13.24 0.39
C LYS A 168 -15.45 11.72 0.58
N ASN A 169 -14.39 11.03 0.16
CA ASN A 169 -14.27 9.58 0.22
C ASN A 169 -13.52 9.06 1.46
N LYS A 170 -13.18 9.93 2.42
CA LYS A 170 -12.44 9.61 3.65
C LYS A 170 -11.09 8.93 3.38
N LEU A 171 -10.37 9.44 2.38
CA LEU A 171 -9.05 8.98 2.00
C LEU A 171 -7.99 9.96 2.50
N PHE A 172 -6.82 9.44 2.90
CA PHE A 172 -5.63 10.26 3.05
C PHE A 172 -5.11 10.65 1.66
N PHE A 173 -4.66 11.89 1.51
CA PHE A 173 -4.22 12.39 0.20
C PHE A 173 -2.78 12.86 0.23
N LEU A 174 -2.04 12.51 -0.81
CA LEU A 174 -0.74 13.11 -1.11
C LEU A 174 -0.44 13.06 -2.61
N GLU A 175 0.46 13.92 -3.05
CA GLU A 175 1.04 13.83 -4.39
C GLU A 175 2.48 13.31 -4.29
N ALA A 176 2.89 12.50 -5.27
CA ALA A 176 4.19 11.85 -5.30
C ALA A 176 4.81 11.87 -6.69
N SER A 177 6.12 11.71 -6.76
CA SER A 177 6.83 11.42 -7.99
C SER A 177 7.77 10.23 -7.79
N ALA A 178 7.46 9.12 -8.46
CA ALA A 178 8.38 7.99 -8.52
C ALA A 178 9.69 8.34 -9.24
N LYS A 179 9.63 9.23 -10.24
CA LYS A 179 10.81 9.68 -11.00
C LYS A 179 11.75 10.49 -10.12
N ASN A 180 11.25 11.53 -9.47
CA ASN A 180 12.05 12.46 -8.67
C ASN A 180 12.16 12.06 -7.20
N HIS A 181 11.61 10.90 -6.80
CA HIS A 181 11.63 10.38 -5.43
C HIS A 181 10.92 11.32 -4.43
N ILE A 182 9.87 12.02 -4.88
CA ILE A 182 9.10 12.94 -4.04
C ILE A 182 7.98 12.16 -3.34
N ASN A 183 7.90 12.25 -2.01
CA ASN A 183 6.87 11.66 -1.16
C ASN A 183 6.69 10.14 -1.29
N VAL A 184 7.63 9.41 -1.89
CA VAL A 184 7.51 7.95 -2.07
C VAL A 184 7.61 7.25 -0.72
N GLU A 185 8.65 7.54 0.08
CA GLU A 185 8.78 6.98 1.43
C GLU A 185 7.66 7.50 2.34
N LYS A 186 7.33 8.81 2.25
CA LYS A 186 6.23 9.41 3.02
C LYS A 186 4.93 8.62 2.88
N LEU A 187 4.60 8.16 1.68
CA LEU A 187 3.41 7.36 1.41
C LEU A 187 3.37 6.06 2.22
N PHE A 188 4.42 5.25 2.13
CA PHE A 188 4.45 3.94 2.79
C PHE A 188 4.69 4.05 4.30
N TYR A 189 5.44 5.05 4.74
CA TYR A 189 5.64 5.33 6.16
C TYR A 189 4.36 5.82 6.82
N TYR A 190 3.61 6.67 6.13
CA TYR A 190 2.32 7.15 6.64
C TYR A 190 1.29 6.02 6.69
N PHE A 191 1.30 5.13 5.69
CA PHE A 191 0.51 3.91 5.73
C PHE A 191 0.85 3.07 6.97
N LEU A 192 2.13 2.79 7.21
CA LEU A 192 2.57 2.05 8.39
C LEU A 192 2.12 2.72 9.69
N TYR A 193 2.34 4.01 9.80
CA TYR A 193 1.95 4.78 10.98
C TYR A 193 0.46 4.61 11.29
N LYS A 194 -0.41 4.83 10.31
CA LYS A 194 -1.86 4.66 10.48
C LYS A 194 -2.24 3.25 10.87
N MET A 195 -1.56 2.24 10.32
CA MET A 195 -1.78 0.85 10.72
C MET A 195 -1.39 0.60 12.16
N VAL A 196 -0.18 0.98 12.55
CA VAL A 196 0.32 0.73 13.91
C VAL A 196 -0.53 1.46 14.95
N GLU A 197 -0.87 2.73 14.72
CA GLU A 197 -1.71 3.50 15.64
C GLU A 197 -3.12 2.89 15.77
N PHE A 198 -3.72 2.44 14.68
CA PHE A 198 -5.01 1.76 14.75
C PHE A 198 -4.94 0.48 15.60
N TYR A 199 -3.92 -0.35 15.41
CA TYR A 199 -3.80 -1.59 16.17
C TYR A 199 -3.39 -1.35 17.62
N LYS A 200 -2.56 -0.35 17.93
CA LYS A 200 -2.26 0.06 19.32
C LYS A 200 -3.53 0.49 20.05
N THR A 201 -4.38 1.28 19.41
CA THR A 201 -5.62 1.78 20.04
C THR A 201 -6.69 0.70 20.20
N ASN A 202 -6.69 -0.31 19.33
CA ASN A 202 -7.68 -1.38 19.28
C ASN A 202 -7.19 -2.70 19.88
N GLU A 203 -6.00 -2.75 20.47
CA GLU A 203 -5.48 -3.94 21.20
C GLU A 203 -6.42 -4.43 22.32
N TYR A 204 -7.41 -3.61 22.71
CA TYR A 204 -8.45 -3.96 23.68
C TYR A 204 -9.74 -4.56 23.07
N ILE A 205 -9.88 -4.55 21.76
CA ILE A 205 -11.02 -5.19 21.11
C ILE A 205 -10.51 -6.52 20.56
N GLU A 206 -10.67 -7.60 21.35
CA GLU A 206 -10.49 -8.97 20.90
C GLU A 206 -11.50 -9.30 19.80
N ASP A 207 -11.22 -8.88 18.58
CA ASP A 207 -11.91 -9.43 17.42
C ASP A 207 -11.23 -10.75 17.07
N ALA A 208 -11.86 -11.85 17.54
CA ALA A 208 -11.37 -13.23 17.45
C ALA A 208 -11.10 -13.70 16.00
N ASN A 209 -11.42 -12.89 14.99
CA ASN A 209 -11.28 -13.20 13.57
C ASN A 209 -10.06 -12.54 12.91
N MET A 210 -9.31 -11.71 13.62
CA MET A 210 -8.12 -11.04 13.10
C MET A 210 -6.86 -11.37 13.92
N LYS A 211 -6.81 -12.55 14.51
CA LYS A 211 -5.52 -13.09 14.95
C LYS A 211 -4.65 -13.16 13.71
N LEU A 212 -3.60 -12.33 13.69
CA LEU A 212 -2.45 -12.56 12.84
C LEU A 212 -2.00 -14.00 13.11
N THR A 213 -2.48 -14.92 12.27
CA THR A 213 -1.99 -16.27 12.30
C THR A 213 -0.50 -16.16 11.99
N THR A 214 0.34 -16.25 13.03
CA THR A 214 1.64 -16.84 12.85
C THR A 214 1.33 -18.17 12.22
N GLU A 215 1.54 -18.32 10.93
CA GLU A 215 1.53 -19.62 10.28
C GLU A 215 2.58 -20.46 11.03
N LYS A 216 2.10 -21.25 11.99
CA LYS A 216 2.80 -22.44 12.37
C LYS A 216 2.87 -23.23 11.08
N THR A 217 4.08 -23.39 10.55
CA THR A 217 4.37 -24.39 9.55
C THR A 217 3.74 -25.70 10.05
N GLU A 218 2.62 -26.08 9.44
CA GLU A 218 2.10 -27.42 9.59
C GLU A 218 3.20 -28.31 9.05
N GLU A 219 3.86 -29.02 9.95
CA GLU A 219 4.77 -30.11 9.59
C GLU A 219 3.94 -31.08 8.76
N ILE A 220 4.30 -31.19 7.50
CA ILE A 220 3.78 -32.22 6.61
C ILE A 220 4.11 -33.55 7.28
N PRO A 221 3.15 -34.40 7.63
CA PRO A 221 3.45 -35.71 8.15
C PRO A 221 4.19 -36.48 7.07
N THR A 222 5.48 -36.71 7.29
CA THR A 222 6.24 -37.68 6.51
C THR A 222 5.66 -39.05 6.81
N GLU A 223 4.87 -39.58 5.88
CA GLU A 223 4.55 -41.00 5.85
C GLU A 223 5.86 -41.77 5.71
N ARG A 224 6.33 -42.28 6.85
CA ARG A 224 7.33 -43.36 6.88
C ARG A 224 6.64 -44.68 7.19
N GLU A 225 6.69 -45.53 6.18
CA GLU A 225 6.88 -46.99 6.30
C GLU A 225 5.98 -47.80 7.25
N SER A 226 5.13 -48.57 6.66
CA SER A 226 4.91 -49.95 7.14
C SER A 226 4.74 -50.90 5.96
N GLU A 227 5.87 -51.24 5.34
CA GLU A 227 5.99 -52.59 4.76
C GLU A 227 6.14 -53.56 5.91
N LYS A 228 5.13 -54.38 6.12
CA LYS A 228 5.28 -55.66 6.76
C LYS A 228 4.31 -56.63 6.12
N SER A 229 4.92 -57.47 5.29
CA SER A 229 4.71 -58.90 5.11
C SER A 229 3.30 -59.47 5.40
N CYS A 230 2.69 -60.02 4.40
CA CYS A 230 2.00 -61.30 4.57
C CYS A 230 2.36 -62.26 3.46
N PHE A 231 3.06 -63.27 3.86
CA PHE A 231 3.18 -64.56 3.19
C PHE A 231 1.82 -65.27 3.29
N CYS A 232 1.28 -65.70 2.19
CA CYS A 232 0.68 -67.04 1.88
C CYS A 232 0.11 -67.01 0.47
#